data_9e91e1c1b54d8f82cf3f34aa81690276
#
_entry.id   9e91e1c1b54d8f82cf3f34aa81690276
#
_cell.length_a   1.000
_cell.length_b   1.000
_cell.length_c   1.000
_cell.angle_alpha   90.00
_cell.angle_beta   90.00
_cell.angle_gamma   90.00
#
_symmetry.space_group_name_H-M   'P 1'
#
loop_
_entity.id
_entity.type
_entity.pdbx_description
1 polymer ?
#
loop_
_entity_poly.entity_id
_entity_poly.type
_entity_poly.pdbx_seq_one_letter_code
_entity_poly.pdbx_strand_id
1 'polypeptide(L)'
;MINKFKEIHGKSITKIPGQNRLAYAFSDYADLYDLTEWAAVGGYQGSVIYFYDFETGDVVQPFPKKRNVAYGKPVFSDNAYYYLKADYDEKEVVLYKYLPGEESEVVTALDLNKVDLYNLTIMGEGVNIVSQSDTFTSYYPKRYSFKLRDNETVTMINGDQIYAEAWIEEGWDHQNNRASENYNYYNVISVKNPDGRTIYEGKGCLFQNDDGSWWVS
;
A
#
# COMPACT_ATOMS: atom_id res chain seq x y z
N MET A 1 -11.19 -21.72 23.09
CA MET A 1 -11.67 -22.47 21.90
C MET A 1 -10.95 -21.92 20.68
N ILE A 2 -10.47 -22.77 19.77
CA ILE A 2 -9.79 -22.33 18.53
C ILE A 2 -10.76 -22.51 17.39
N ASN A 3 -11.14 -21.43 16.71
CA ASN A 3 -11.93 -21.47 15.49
C ASN A 3 -11.04 -21.84 14.30
N LYS A 4 -11.62 -22.47 13.28
CA LYS A 4 -10.93 -22.85 12.04
C LYS A 4 -11.72 -22.36 10.86
N PHE A 5 -11.02 -21.85 9.86
CA PHE A 5 -11.61 -21.59 8.54
C PHE A 5 -11.97 -22.91 7.86
N LYS A 6 -12.89 -22.88 6.92
CA LYS A 6 -13.35 -24.05 6.16
C LYS A 6 -12.23 -24.66 5.31
N GLU A 7 -11.29 -23.81 4.87
CA GLU A 7 -10.09 -24.24 4.17
C GLU A 7 -8.83 -23.76 4.91
N ILE A 8 -7.77 -24.58 4.91
CA ILE A 8 -6.52 -24.30 5.61
C ILE A 8 -5.36 -24.39 4.62
N HIS A 9 -4.83 -23.25 4.22
CA HIS A 9 -3.73 -23.14 3.26
C HIS A 9 -2.34 -23.03 3.92
N GLY A 10 -2.25 -23.02 5.25
CA GLY A 10 -0.98 -22.89 5.98
C GLY A 10 -0.27 -21.54 5.75
N LYS A 11 -1.02 -20.48 5.51
CA LYS A 11 -0.50 -19.13 5.30
C LYS A 11 -0.70 -18.27 6.53
N SER A 12 0.28 -17.38 6.80
CA SER A 12 0.10 -16.31 7.78
C SER A 12 -0.89 -15.28 7.22
N ILE A 13 -1.94 -14.99 8.00
CA ILE A 13 -2.95 -14.02 7.62
C ILE A 13 -2.61 -12.64 8.18
N THR A 14 -2.95 -11.59 7.44
CA THR A 14 -2.76 -10.19 7.80
C THR A 14 -4.11 -9.52 7.89
N LYS A 15 -4.35 -8.75 8.95
CA LYS A 15 -5.55 -7.92 9.10
C LYS A 15 -5.58 -6.80 8.06
N ILE A 16 -6.78 -6.40 7.65
CA ILE A 16 -7.00 -5.19 6.87
C ILE A 16 -7.53 -4.15 7.84
N PRO A 17 -6.81 -3.03 8.07
CA PRO A 17 -7.25 -1.98 9.01
C PRO A 17 -8.62 -1.40 8.68
N GLY A 18 -9.33 -0.87 9.71
CA GLY A 18 -10.62 -0.21 9.56
C GLY A 18 -11.84 -1.14 9.55
N GLN A 19 -11.63 -2.47 9.70
CA GLN A 19 -12.70 -3.45 9.74
C GLN A 19 -12.24 -4.74 10.46
N ASN A 20 -13.21 -5.62 10.83
CA ASN A 20 -12.92 -6.85 11.56
C ASN A 20 -13.40 -8.13 10.85
N ARG A 21 -13.94 -8.01 9.64
CA ARG A 21 -14.53 -9.14 8.91
C ARG A 21 -13.51 -9.93 8.10
N LEU A 22 -12.66 -9.26 7.32
CA LEU A 22 -11.70 -9.94 6.45
C LEU A 22 -10.25 -9.76 6.92
N ALA A 23 -9.49 -10.84 6.77
CA ALA A 23 -8.04 -10.82 6.67
C ALA A 23 -7.61 -11.34 5.30
N TYR A 24 -6.34 -11.19 4.96
CA TYR A 24 -5.82 -11.69 3.68
C TYR A 24 -4.49 -12.42 3.85
N ALA A 25 -4.15 -13.22 2.85
CA ALA A 25 -2.81 -13.77 2.67
C ALA A 25 -2.50 -13.89 1.18
N PHE A 26 -1.21 -13.87 0.87
CA PHE A 26 -0.73 -14.22 -0.47
C PHE A 26 -0.17 -15.63 -0.48
N SER A 27 -0.32 -16.34 -1.60
CA SER A 27 0.35 -17.64 -1.78
C SER A 27 1.87 -17.47 -1.87
N ASP A 28 2.30 -16.35 -2.44
CA ASP A 28 3.67 -15.89 -2.55
C ASP A 28 3.66 -14.36 -2.55
N TYR A 29 4.53 -13.73 -1.77
CA TYR A 29 4.64 -12.28 -1.70
C TYR A 29 5.94 -11.86 -2.37
N ALA A 30 5.81 -11.03 -3.39
CA ALA A 30 6.92 -10.34 -4.02
C ALA A 30 6.53 -8.90 -4.29
N ASP A 31 7.50 -8.00 -4.24
CA ASP A 31 7.29 -6.60 -4.61
C ASP A 31 6.98 -6.51 -6.10
N LEU A 32 6.02 -5.66 -6.47
CA LEU A 32 5.61 -5.52 -7.87
C LEU A 32 6.74 -5.01 -8.76
N TYR A 33 7.63 -4.19 -8.23
CA TYR A 33 8.79 -3.70 -8.96
C TYR A 33 9.79 -4.82 -9.29
N ASP A 34 10.12 -5.65 -8.30
CA ASP A 34 11.09 -6.74 -8.44
C ASP A 34 10.63 -7.79 -9.46
N LEU A 35 9.33 -7.97 -9.62
CA LEU A 35 8.76 -8.94 -10.56
C LEU A 35 8.90 -8.54 -12.01
N THR A 36 9.20 -7.28 -12.33
CA THR A 36 9.32 -6.80 -13.71
C THR A 36 10.38 -7.59 -14.48
N GLU A 37 11.54 -7.81 -13.89
CA GLU A 37 12.63 -8.56 -14.52
C GLU A 37 12.28 -10.05 -14.63
N TRP A 38 11.70 -10.65 -13.60
CA TRP A 38 11.33 -12.06 -13.59
C TRP A 38 10.23 -12.36 -14.60
N ALA A 39 9.24 -11.50 -14.71
CA ALA A 39 8.16 -11.64 -15.67
C ALA A 39 8.66 -11.52 -17.11
N ALA A 40 9.61 -10.60 -17.39
CA ALA A 40 10.18 -10.41 -18.72
C ALA A 40 10.90 -11.65 -19.24
N VAL A 41 11.56 -12.42 -18.37
CA VAL A 41 12.17 -13.71 -18.74
C VAL A 41 11.22 -14.90 -18.53
N GLY A 42 9.96 -14.63 -18.18
CA GLY A 42 8.92 -15.62 -17.97
C GLY A 42 9.17 -16.54 -16.76
N GLY A 43 9.90 -16.07 -15.75
CA GLY A 43 10.31 -16.85 -14.57
C GLY A 43 9.35 -16.83 -13.39
N TYR A 44 8.40 -15.89 -13.31
CA TYR A 44 7.50 -15.79 -12.16
C TYR A 44 6.28 -16.71 -12.29
N GLN A 45 6.10 -17.60 -11.31
CA GLN A 45 5.01 -18.60 -11.33
C GLN A 45 3.63 -18.01 -10.97
N GLY A 46 3.59 -16.74 -10.61
CA GLY A 46 2.39 -16.04 -10.21
C GLY A 46 2.02 -16.26 -8.74
N SER A 47 1.24 -15.33 -8.20
CA SER A 47 0.66 -15.38 -6.86
C SER A 47 -0.86 -15.52 -6.94
N VAL A 48 -1.49 -15.77 -5.80
CA VAL A 48 -2.91 -15.59 -5.55
C VAL A 48 -3.09 -14.83 -4.24
N ILE A 49 -4.18 -14.09 -4.15
CA ILE A 49 -4.66 -13.51 -2.90
C ILE A 49 -5.79 -14.36 -2.36
N TYR A 50 -5.77 -14.60 -1.04
CA TYR A 50 -6.85 -15.25 -0.30
C TYR A 50 -7.46 -14.23 0.66
N PHE A 51 -8.78 -14.18 0.71
CA PHE A 51 -9.54 -13.47 1.74
C PHE A 51 -10.14 -14.48 2.72
N TYR A 52 -9.91 -14.25 4.01
CA TYR A 52 -10.38 -15.07 5.12
C TYR A 52 -11.53 -14.33 5.81
N ASP A 53 -12.75 -14.83 5.70
CA ASP A 53 -13.95 -14.22 6.29
C ASP A 53 -14.18 -14.77 7.71
N PHE A 54 -14.01 -13.93 8.73
CA PHE A 54 -14.20 -14.31 10.13
C PHE A 54 -15.68 -14.49 10.52
N GLU A 55 -16.63 -13.96 9.74
CA GLU A 55 -18.06 -14.14 10.01
C GLU A 55 -18.55 -15.50 9.52
N THR A 56 -18.12 -15.93 8.35
CA THR A 56 -18.61 -17.17 7.72
C THR A 56 -17.64 -18.34 7.85
N GLY A 57 -16.36 -18.06 8.13
CA GLY A 57 -15.26 -19.02 8.09
C GLY A 57 -14.83 -19.41 6.68
N ASP A 58 -15.33 -18.73 5.65
CA ASP A 58 -14.96 -18.99 4.25
C ASP A 58 -13.56 -18.48 3.95
N VAL A 59 -12.91 -19.11 2.96
CA VAL A 59 -11.67 -18.64 2.35
C VAL A 59 -11.94 -18.43 0.87
N VAL A 60 -11.82 -17.20 0.41
CA VAL A 60 -12.14 -16.81 -0.96
C VAL A 60 -10.86 -16.51 -1.72
N GLN A 61 -10.70 -17.14 -2.87
CA GLN A 61 -9.67 -16.85 -3.86
C GLN A 61 -10.36 -16.21 -5.08
N PRO A 62 -10.28 -14.88 -5.27
CA PRO A 62 -11.04 -14.19 -6.33
C PRO A 62 -10.66 -14.63 -7.75
N PHE A 63 -9.40 -15.00 -7.94
CA PHE A 63 -8.89 -15.40 -9.27
C PHE A 63 -8.05 -16.67 -9.18
N PRO A 64 -8.09 -17.53 -10.21
CA PRO A 64 -7.17 -18.66 -10.30
C PRO A 64 -5.72 -18.16 -10.39
N LYS A 65 -4.78 -19.00 -9.97
CA LYS A 65 -3.35 -18.69 -10.12
C LYS A 65 -3.01 -18.58 -11.62
N LYS A 66 -2.40 -17.46 -11.99
CA LYS A 66 -1.91 -17.19 -13.35
C LYS A 66 -0.43 -16.80 -13.27
N ARG A 67 0.37 -17.30 -14.22
CA ARG A 67 1.77 -16.92 -14.36
C ARG A 67 1.89 -15.41 -14.59
N ASN A 68 2.96 -14.82 -14.11
CA ASN A 68 3.24 -13.38 -14.23
C ASN A 68 2.14 -12.46 -13.68
N VAL A 69 1.38 -12.95 -12.67
CA VAL A 69 0.37 -12.16 -11.95
C VAL A 69 0.74 -12.04 -10.49
N ALA A 70 0.67 -10.82 -9.96
CA ALA A 70 0.87 -10.52 -8.55
C ALA A 70 -0.21 -9.57 -8.02
N TYR A 71 -0.29 -9.44 -6.70
CA TYR A 71 -1.32 -8.66 -6.02
C TYR A 71 -0.69 -7.69 -5.02
N GLY A 72 -1.22 -6.46 -4.96
CA GLY A 72 -0.94 -5.50 -3.92
C GLY A 72 -1.74 -5.78 -2.64
N LYS A 73 -1.30 -5.19 -1.53
CA LYS A 73 -2.00 -5.29 -0.23
C LYS A 73 -3.40 -4.69 -0.35
N PRO A 74 -4.45 -5.39 0.11
CA PRO A 74 -5.80 -4.85 0.11
C PRO A 74 -5.98 -3.78 1.18
N VAL A 75 -6.88 -2.84 0.90
CA VAL A 75 -7.36 -1.82 1.84
C VAL A 75 -8.87 -1.89 1.98
N PHE A 76 -9.41 -1.35 3.08
CA PHE A 76 -10.83 -1.19 3.31
C PHE A 76 -11.19 0.30 3.28
N SER A 77 -12.15 0.66 2.45
CA SER A 77 -12.68 2.02 2.32
C SER A 77 -14.13 1.95 1.83
N ASP A 78 -14.97 2.89 2.26
CA ASP A 78 -16.37 3.01 1.81
C ASP A 78 -17.16 1.67 1.87
N ASN A 79 -16.96 0.91 2.96
CA ASN A 79 -17.57 -0.40 3.19
C ASN A 79 -17.25 -1.46 2.12
N ALA A 80 -16.13 -1.32 1.42
CA ALA A 80 -15.65 -2.28 0.42
C ALA A 80 -14.15 -2.52 0.55
N TYR A 81 -13.68 -3.62 0.00
CA TYR A 81 -12.27 -3.98 -0.05
C TYR A 81 -11.71 -3.67 -1.44
N TYR A 82 -10.52 -3.08 -1.49
CA TYR A 82 -9.87 -2.74 -2.74
C TYR A 82 -8.48 -3.35 -2.79
N TYR A 83 -8.09 -3.87 -3.93
CA TYR A 83 -6.75 -4.42 -4.13
C TYR A 83 -6.28 -4.27 -5.58
N LEU A 84 -4.97 -4.23 -5.75
CA LEU A 84 -4.34 -4.19 -7.06
C LEU A 84 -4.02 -5.61 -7.53
N LYS A 85 -4.20 -5.84 -8.81
CA LYS A 85 -3.68 -7.00 -9.55
C LYS A 85 -2.81 -6.50 -10.67
N ALA A 86 -1.53 -6.84 -10.64
CA ALA A 86 -0.60 -6.59 -11.74
C ALA A 86 -0.50 -7.84 -12.62
N ASP A 87 -0.75 -7.70 -13.91
CA ASP A 87 -0.60 -8.72 -14.93
C ASP A 87 0.47 -8.28 -15.92
N TYR A 88 1.65 -8.88 -15.82
CA TYR A 88 2.81 -8.46 -16.62
C TYR A 88 2.73 -8.91 -18.07
N ASP A 89 1.98 -9.98 -18.37
CA ASP A 89 1.77 -10.44 -19.74
C ASP A 89 0.79 -9.52 -20.47
N GLU A 90 -0.30 -9.12 -19.80
CA GLU A 90 -1.29 -8.18 -20.33
C GLU A 90 -0.82 -6.71 -20.21
N LYS A 91 0.27 -6.47 -19.47
CA LYS A 91 0.84 -5.13 -19.21
C LYS A 91 -0.13 -4.16 -18.56
N GLU A 92 -0.86 -4.63 -17.57
CA GLU A 92 -1.83 -3.83 -16.84
C GLU A 92 -1.72 -3.98 -15.32
N VAL A 93 -2.09 -2.91 -14.61
CA VAL A 93 -2.38 -2.90 -13.19
C VAL A 93 -3.85 -2.55 -13.02
N VAL A 94 -4.63 -3.47 -12.49
CA VAL A 94 -6.07 -3.32 -12.33
C VAL A 94 -6.42 -3.14 -10.86
N LEU A 95 -7.19 -2.11 -10.56
CA LEU A 95 -7.82 -1.91 -9.25
C LEU A 95 -9.15 -2.65 -9.24
N TYR A 96 -9.30 -3.56 -8.30
CA TYR A 96 -10.53 -4.27 -8.04
C TYR A 96 -11.21 -3.78 -6.77
N LYS A 97 -12.52 -3.74 -6.78
CA LYS A 97 -13.40 -3.64 -5.62
C LYS A 97 -13.98 -5.02 -5.33
N TYR A 98 -14.03 -5.40 -4.06
CA TYR A 98 -14.56 -6.68 -3.60
C TYR A 98 -15.53 -6.47 -2.44
N LEU A 99 -16.68 -7.11 -2.52
CA LEU A 99 -17.63 -7.26 -1.43
C LEU A 99 -17.75 -8.76 -1.08
N PRO A 100 -17.76 -9.15 0.20
CA PRO A 100 -17.88 -10.54 0.60
C PRO A 100 -19.17 -11.19 0.07
N GLY A 101 -18.99 -12.28 -0.66
CA GLY A 101 -20.09 -13.00 -1.32
C GLY A 101 -20.39 -12.57 -2.76
N GLU A 102 -19.67 -11.59 -3.28
CA GLU A 102 -19.81 -11.10 -4.65
C GLU A 102 -18.54 -11.36 -5.47
N GLU A 103 -18.63 -11.22 -6.78
CA GLU A 103 -17.46 -11.22 -7.65
C GLU A 103 -16.71 -9.88 -7.55
N SER A 104 -15.41 -9.92 -7.79
CA SER A 104 -14.59 -8.69 -7.79
C SER A 104 -14.88 -7.85 -9.04
N GLU A 105 -15.19 -6.58 -8.83
CA GLU A 105 -15.49 -5.60 -9.88
C GLU A 105 -14.25 -4.79 -10.26
N VAL A 106 -14.05 -4.53 -11.55
CA VAL A 106 -13.00 -3.63 -12.04
C VAL A 106 -13.41 -2.18 -11.77
N VAL A 107 -12.56 -1.45 -11.05
CA VAL A 107 -12.73 0.00 -10.82
C VAL A 107 -11.99 0.80 -11.90
N THR A 108 -10.74 0.46 -12.15
CA THR A 108 -9.90 1.09 -13.18
C THR A 108 -8.75 0.16 -13.56
N ALA A 109 -8.21 0.37 -14.76
CA ALA A 109 -7.01 -0.30 -15.24
C ALA A 109 -5.98 0.75 -15.69
N LEU A 110 -4.72 0.53 -15.32
CA LEU A 110 -3.59 1.37 -15.68
C LEU A 110 -2.63 0.58 -16.55
N ASP A 111 -2.06 1.22 -17.57
CA ASP A 111 -0.97 0.67 -18.37
C ASP A 111 0.27 0.50 -17.49
N LEU A 112 0.72 -0.72 -17.30
CA LEU A 112 1.87 -1.08 -16.46
C LEU A 112 3.16 -0.34 -16.89
N ASN A 113 3.31 -0.03 -18.18
CA ASN A 113 4.47 0.73 -18.67
C ASN A 113 4.41 2.24 -18.35
N LYS A 114 3.29 2.75 -17.84
CA LYS A 114 3.08 4.16 -17.48
C LYS A 114 2.95 4.38 -15.97
N VAL A 115 3.16 3.33 -15.19
CA VAL A 115 3.09 3.33 -13.73
C VAL A 115 4.48 2.98 -13.19
N ASP A 116 4.97 3.78 -12.25
CA ASP A 116 6.12 3.36 -11.46
C ASP A 116 5.65 2.30 -10.45
N LEU A 117 6.20 1.10 -10.57
CA LEU A 117 5.84 -0.03 -9.70
C LEU A 117 6.54 0.02 -8.34
N TYR A 118 7.55 0.90 -8.20
CA TYR A 118 8.28 1.04 -6.94
C TYR A 118 7.38 1.61 -5.85
N ASN A 119 7.18 0.85 -4.77
CA ASN A 119 6.24 1.17 -3.70
C ASN A 119 4.79 1.45 -4.19
N LEU A 120 4.37 0.85 -5.32
CA LEU A 120 3.01 1.00 -5.81
C LEU A 120 2.02 0.39 -4.81
N THR A 121 1.07 1.20 -4.37
CA THR A 121 0.09 0.78 -3.37
C THR A 121 -1.24 1.53 -3.52
N ILE A 122 -2.24 1.08 -2.77
CA ILE A 122 -3.47 1.84 -2.54
C ILE A 122 -3.32 2.59 -1.24
N MET A 123 -3.66 3.87 -1.21
CA MET A 123 -3.47 4.72 -0.04
C MET A 123 -4.67 5.64 0.21
N GLY A 124 -4.97 5.83 1.48
CA GLY A 124 -5.86 6.86 1.98
C GLY A 124 -7.35 6.60 1.79
N GLU A 125 -8.12 7.55 2.30
CA GLU A 125 -9.56 7.60 2.04
C GLU A 125 -9.82 7.91 0.56
N GLY A 126 -10.85 7.29 -0.03
CA GLY A 126 -11.19 7.48 -1.45
C GLY A 126 -10.31 6.69 -2.43
N VAL A 127 -9.53 5.71 -1.94
CA VAL A 127 -8.84 4.68 -2.76
C VAL A 127 -7.93 5.29 -3.83
N ASN A 128 -6.78 5.83 -3.41
CA ASN A 128 -5.79 6.41 -4.32
C ASN A 128 -4.75 5.35 -4.72
N ILE A 129 -4.50 5.17 -6.03
CA ILE A 129 -3.36 4.38 -6.51
C ILE A 129 -2.16 5.30 -6.59
N VAL A 130 -1.12 4.99 -5.84
CA VAL A 130 0.06 5.84 -5.72
C VAL A 130 1.35 5.03 -5.81
N SER A 131 2.42 5.67 -6.25
CA SER A 131 3.79 5.18 -6.06
C SER A 131 4.66 6.27 -5.46
N GLN A 132 5.74 5.87 -4.80
CA GLN A 132 6.69 6.81 -4.24
C GLN A 132 8.11 6.27 -4.24
N SER A 133 9.01 7.14 -4.70
CA SER A 133 10.46 7.04 -4.64
C SER A 133 10.98 8.42 -4.22
N ASP A 134 11.85 9.06 -4.99
CA ASP A 134 12.16 10.49 -4.83
C ASP A 134 11.00 11.40 -5.25
N THR A 135 10.02 10.84 -5.93
CA THR A 135 8.82 11.51 -6.42
C THR A 135 7.59 10.74 -5.96
N PHE A 136 6.63 11.45 -5.41
CA PHE A 136 5.30 10.92 -5.15
C PHE A 136 4.43 11.11 -6.39
N THR A 137 3.76 10.06 -6.83
CA THR A 137 2.83 10.10 -7.96
C THR A 137 1.51 9.44 -7.60
N SER A 138 0.42 10.14 -7.80
CA SER A 138 -0.94 9.59 -7.78
C SER A 138 -1.40 9.32 -9.21
N TYR A 139 -1.96 8.14 -9.46
CA TYR A 139 -2.46 7.71 -10.77
C TYR A 139 -3.99 7.70 -10.84
N TYR A 140 -4.65 7.47 -9.72
CA TYR A 140 -6.11 7.37 -9.59
C TYR A 140 -6.54 7.87 -8.20
N PRO A 141 -7.72 8.52 -8.04
CA PRO A 141 -8.65 8.96 -9.07
C PRO A 141 -8.18 10.22 -9.82
N LYS A 142 -7.25 10.97 -9.21
CA LYS A 142 -6.65 12.18 -9.81
C LYS A 142 -5.17 11.94 -10.07
N ARG A 143 -4.68 12.36 -11.23
CA ARG A 143 -3.26 12.27 -11.57
C ARG A 143 -2.54 13.55 -11.19
N TYR A 144 -1.54 13.43 -10.32
CA TYR A 144 -0.60 14.50 -9.95
C TYR A 144 0.71 13.89 -9.48
N SER A 145 1.76 14.71 -9.42
CA SER A 145 3.08 14.27 -9.02
C SER A 145 3.87 15.44 -8.46
N PHE A 146 4.68 15.19 -7.43
CA PHE A 146 5.60 16.17 -6.87
C PHE A 146 6.83 15.47 -6.28
N LYS A 147 7.93 16.22 -6.17
CA LYS A 147 9.16 15.72 -5.59
C LYS A 147 9.06 15.68 -4.06
N LEU A 148 9.47 14.57 -3.46
CA LEU A 148 9.63 14.44 -2.01
C LEU A 148 10.95 15.08 -1.55
N ARG A 149 11.01 15.51 -0.30
CA ARG A 149 12.26 15.86 0.37
C ARG A 149 13.03 14.58 0.72
N ASP A 150 14.33 14.73 1.02
CA ASP A 150 15.11 13.62 1.53
C ASP A 150 14.47 13.05 2.82
N ASN A 151 14.43 11.73 2.94
CA ASN A 151 13.80 11.01 4.06
C ASN A 151 12.31 11.30 4.29
N GLU A 152 11.61 11.85 3.30
CA GLU A 152 10.16 12.09 3.36
C GLU A 152 9.39 10.95 2.68
N THR A 153 8.33 10.50 3.34
CA THR A 153 7.44 9.44 2.87
C THR A 153 6.00 9.88 3.04
N VAL A 154 5.17 9.78 2.01
CA VAL A 154 3.72 9.98 2.13
C VAL A 154 3.12 8.77 2.84
N THR A 155 2.33 9.02 3.87
CA THR A 155 1.72 7.97 4.71
C THR A 155 0.20 7.92 4.59
N MET A 156 -0.45 9.05 4.30
CA MET A 156 -1.90 9.14 4.22
C MET A 156 -2.35 10.20 3.21
N ILE A 157 -3.50 9.98 2.59
CA ILE A 157 -4.24 10.95 1.78
C ILE A 157 -5.64 11.08 2.32
N ASN A 158 -6.09 12.31 2.54
CA ASN A 158 -7.46 12.62 2.92
C ASN A 158 -7.97 13.77 2.04
N GLY A 159 -8.76 13.45 1.02
CA GLY A 159 -9.18 14.38 -0.02
C GLY A 159 -7.99 14.99 -0.76
N ASP A 160 -7.86 16.32 -0.71
CA ASP A 160 -6.74 17.05 -1.31
C ASP A 160 -5.59 17.31 -0.32
N GLN A 161 -5.64 16.73 0.88
CA GLN A 161 -4.57 16.79 1.88
C GLN A 161 -3.72 15.54 1.83
N ILE A 162 -2.42 15.72 1.64
CA ILE A 162 -1.43 14.66 1.53
C ILE A 162 -0.51 14.78 2.74
N TYR A 163 -0.54 13.78 3.60
CA TYR A 163 0.25 13.72 4.82
C TYR A 163 1.54 12.94 4.56
N ALA A 164 2.65 13.58 4.82
CA ALA A 164 3.97 12.98 4.71
C ALA A 164 4.75 13.10 6.00
N GLU A 165 5.58 12.14 6.27
CA GLU A 165 6.52 12.13 7.40
C GLU A 165 7.94 12.22 6.89
N ALA A 166 8.76 12.98 7.59
CA ALA A 166 10.19 13.02 7.38
C ALA A 166 10.92 12.74 8.69
N TRP A 167 11.93 11.88 8.62
CA TRP A 167 12.84 11.65 9.73
C TRP A 167 13.95 12.71 9.71
N ILE A 168 14.05 13.45 10.80
CA ILE A 168 15.02 14.55 10.97
C ILE A 168 16.06 14.12 11.99
N GLU A 169 17.31 14.28 11.60
CA GLU A 169 18.47 14.00 12.45
C GLU A 169 19.26 15.30 12.69
N GLU A 170 19.55 15.60 13.95
CA GLU A 170 20.32 16.76 14.37
C GLU A 170 21.54 16.31 15.16
N GLY A 171 22.66 17.05 15.05
CA GLY A 171 23.86 16.81 15.84
C GLY A 171 24.67 15.59 15.42
N TRP A 172 24.52 15.10 14.18
CA TRP A 172 25.42 14.08 13.64
C TRP A 172 26.75 14.71 13.20
N ASP A 173 27.86 14.19 13.73
CA ASP A 173 29.21 14.60 13.33
C ASP A 173 29.64 13.79 12.10
N HIS A 174 29.42 14.34 10.91
CA HIS A 174 29.76 13.68 9.65
C HIS A 174 31.29 13.46 9.46
N GLN A 175 32.14 14.27 10.11
CA GLN A 175 33.59 14.11 9.97
C GLN A 175 34.10 12.88 10.71
N ASN A 176 33.56 12.61 11.89
CA ASN A 176 33.96 11.49 12.73
C ASN A 176 32.98 10.32 12.67
N ASN A 177 31.92 10.43 11.86
CA ASN A 177 30.88 9.44 11.69
C ASN A 177 30.27 8.94 13.02
N ARG A 178 29.88 9.88 13.88
CA ARG A 178 29.37 9.60 15.23
C ARG A 178 28.33 10.63 15.67
N ALA A 179 27.50 10.24 16.62
CA ALA A 179 26.61 11.16 17.32
C ALA A 179 27.43 12.15 18.19
N SER A 180 27.08 13.44 18.14
CA SER A 180 27.60 14.45 19.09
C SER A 180 26.84 14.38 20.42
N GLU A 181 27.29 15.15 21.43
CA GLU A 181 26.62 15.24 22.74
C GLU A 181 25.17 15.78 22.63
N ASN A 182 24.89 16.55 21.58
CA ASN A 182 23.56 17.13 21.31
C ASN A 182 22.78 16.35 20.23
N TYR A 183 23.20 15.11 19.96
CA TYR A 183 22.51 14.27 18.97
C TYR A 183 21.06 14.04 19.37
N ASN A 184 20.17 14.26 18.42
CA ASN A 184 18.74 14.02 18.56
C ASN A 184 18.14 13.65 17.20
N TYR A 185 17.07 12.86 17.23
CA TYR A 185 16.25 12.62 16.05
C TYR A 185 14.77 12.69 16.40
N TYR A 186 13.96 13.08 15.44
CA TYR A 186 12.53 13.16 15.59
C TYR A 186 11.84 13.14 14.22
N ASN A 187 10.55 12.79 14.20
CA ASN A 187 9.74 12.86 13.00
C ASN A 187 9.04 14.21 12.89
N VAL A 188 8.87 14.65 11.65
CA VAL A 188 8.10 15.84 11.27
C VAL A 188 7.00 15.39 10.33
N ILE A 189 5.78 15.80 10.62
CA ILE A 189 4.64 15.64 9.73
C ILE A 189 4.51 16.90 8.89
N SER A 190 4.38 16.73 7.59
CA SER A 190 3.99 17.79 6.67
C SER A 190 2.65 17.46 6.01
N VAL A 191 1.79 18.46 5.85
CA VAL A 191 0.58 18.36 5.04
C VAL A 191 0.81 19.14 3.76
N LYS A 192 0.62 18.49 2.63
CA LYS A 192 0.80 19.06 1.29
C LYS A 192 -0.50 19.03 0.52
N ASN A 193 -0.63 19.91 -0.45
CA ASN A 193 -1.66 19.85 -1.47
C ASN A 193 -1.18 19.06 -2.71
N PRO A 194 -2.03 18.77 -3.71
CA PRO A 194 -1.67 17.98 -4.88
C PRO A 194 -0.56 18.58 -5.77
N ASP A 195 -0.27 19.88 -5.65
CA ASP A 195 0.87 20.52 -6.32
C ASP A 195 2.20 20.39 -5.53
N GLY A 196 2.18 19.67 -4.41
CA GLY A 196 3.35 19.42 -3.58
C GLY A 196 3.72 20.53 -2.61
N ARG A 197 2.94 21.62 -2.55
CA ARG A 197 3.19 22.72 -1.62
C ARG A 197 2.79 22.33 -0.21
N THR A 198 3.72 22.49 0.73
CA THR A 198 3.46 22.28 2.16
C THR A 198 2.57 23.41 2.70
N ILE A 199 1.45 23.04 3.32
CA ILE A 199 0.47 23.95 3.94
C ILE A 199 0.54 23.91 5.47
N TYR A 200 1.11 22.84 6.02
CA TYR A 200 1.38 22.67 7.45
C TYR A 200 2.64 21.84 7.66
N GLU A 201 3.38 22.12 8.72
CA GLU A 201 4.49 21.30 9.18
C GLU A 201 4.61 21.38 10.71
N GLY A 202 4.88 20.25 11.35
CA GLY A 202 5.06 20.17 12.81
C GLY A 202 5.71 18.86 13.23
N LYS A 203 6.26 18.80 14.44
CA LYS A 203 6.76 17.55 15.03
C LYS A 203 5.62 16.57 15.23
N GLY A 204 5.86 15.31 14.95
CA GLY A 204 4.92 14.22 15.17
C GLY A 204 5.14 13.05 14.23
N CYS A 205 4.46 11.96 14.55
CA CYS A 205 4.42 10.73 13.79
C CYS A 205 2.95 10.33 13.57
N LEU A 206 2.61 9.84 12.39
CA LEU A 206 1.28 9.34 12.09
C LEU A 206 1.19 7.86 12.44
N PHE A 207 0.13 7.50 13.12
CA PHE A 207 -0.16 6.12 13.49
C PHE A 207 -1.59 5.77 13.09
N GLN A 208 -1.77 4.67 12.37
CA GLN A 208 -3.08 4.11 12.10
C GLN A 208 -3.41 3.00 13.09
N ASN A 209 -4.49 3.16 13.84
CA ASN A 209 -5.00 2.16 14.75
C ASN A 209 -5.75 1.03 13.99
N ASP A 210 -5.98 -0.10 14.66
CA ASP A 210 -6.69 -1.27 14.09
C ASP A 210 -8.12 -0.93 13.63
N ASP A 211 -8.78 0.05 14.26
CA ASP A 211 -10.11 0.55 13.86
C ASP A 211 -10.09 1.46 12.62
N GLY A 212 -8.90 1.73 12.07
CA GLY A 212 -8.69 2.59 10.91
C GLY A 212 -8.50 4.06 11.24
N SER A 213 -8.68 4.49 12.49
CA SER A 213 -8.47 5.88 12.91
C SER A 213 -6.98 6.26 12.86
N TRP A 214 -6.71 7.52 12.49
CA TRP A 214 -5.37 8.07 12.44
C TRP A 214 -5.09 8.97 13.64
N TRP A 215 -3.91 8.84 14.18
CA TRP A 215 -3.44 9.57 15.35
C TRP A 215 -2.08 10.23 15.07
N VAL A 216 -1.82 11.34 15.72
CA VAL A 216 -0.52 12.00 15.75
C VAL A 216 0.06 11.86 17.16
N SER A 217 1.31 11.38 17.24
CA SER A 217 2.05 11.24 18.49
C SER A 217 3.25 12.19 18.53
#